data_9dcec592fc70da46d384374b8a520bc6
#
_entry.id   9dcec592fc70da46d384374b8a520bc6
#
_cell.length_a   1.000
_cell.length_b   1.000
_cell.length_c   1.000
_cell.angle_alpha   90.00
_cell.angle_beta   90.00
_cell.angle_gamma   90.00
#
_symmetry.space_group_name_H-M   'P 1'
#
loop_
_entity.id
_entity.type
_entity.pdbx_description
1 polymer ?
#
loop_
_entity_poly.entity_id
_entity_poly.type
_entity_poly.pdbx_seq_one_letter_code
_entity_poly.pdbx_strand_id
1 'polypeptide(L)'
;YFNLLRLFAPAYADGPEKDGIILKDEFKLGFLKRSSIGECVTAIRNLLTEAVEVENNPAQEYWLSQYSGYYLLAELELYAGNYEQAEEYAQKVIDIKGGYDVLTTAGYSKLFGNEVCDERIFSVYTSGSYYTDMNYDRDKGDFFTLNTSLVRLYSEGDIRYDETVYWFAMSGETVGEITSSPYLGKYNKMNWEKKETRYINKFRVAGACFILAEAYCRDGKAHDVQAVKVMNEYLARRGATLLDENLSGEVLLKTVLTEKWKEYAGEGERYFDLKRCRKEILSDWNYSSAVH
;
A
#
# COMPACT_ATOMS: atom_id res chain seq x y z
N TYR A 1 8.90 -15.06 -1.98
CA TYR A 1 7.76 -16.00 -2.04
C TYR A 1 6.43 -15.30 -1.89
N PHE A 2 6.23 -14.43 -0.88
CA PHE A 2 4.92 -13.83 -0.63
C PHE A 2 4.40 -13.04 -1.84
N ASN A 3 5.21 -12.22 -2.48
CA ASN A 3 4.81 -11.51 -3.70
C ASN A 3 4.47 -12.46 -4.87
N LEU A 4 5.21 -13.55 -5.02
CA LEU A 4 4.87 -14.57 -6.02
C LEU A 4 3.54 -15.24 -5.70
N LEU A 5 3.30 -15.58 -4.44
CA LEU A 5 2.06 -16.18 -3.99
C LEU A 5 0.86 -15.28 -4.29
N ARG A 6 0.88 -14.03 -3.82
CA ARG A 6 -0.24 -13.09 -4.00
C ARG A 6 -0.46 -12.66 -5.45
N LEU A 7 0.57 -12.73 -6.33
CA LEU A 7 0.44 -12.43 -7.76
C LEU A 7 -0.14 -13.63 -8.54
N PHE A 8 0.42 -14.82 -8.37
CA PHE A 8 0.21 -15.95 -9.27
C PHE A 8 -0.70 -17.06 -8.73
N ALA A 9 -1.00 -17.08 -7.43
CA ALA A 9 -1.97 -18.00 -6.86
C ALA A 9 -3.35 -17.34 -6.67
N PRO A 10 -4.43 -18.10 -6.50
CA PRO A 10 -5.71 -17.58 -6.00
C PRO A 10 -5.56 -16.87 -4.65
N ALA A 11 -6.56 -16.10 -4.23
CA ALA A 11 -6.56 -15.54 -2.88
C ALA A 11 -6.66 -16.66 -1.82
N TYR A 12 -6.07 -16.45 -0.64
CA TYR A 12 -6.17 -17.42 0.46
C TYR A 12 -7.62 -17.78 0.80
N ALA A 13 -8.50 -16.78 0.78
CA ALA A 13 -9.94 -16.96 1.02
C ALA A 13 -10.66 -17.83 -0.05
N ASP A 14 -10.04 -18.09 -1.19
CA ASP A 14 -10.58 -18.98 -2.22
C ASP A 14 -10.37 -20.47 -1.89
N GLY A 15 -9.50 -20.78 -0.92
CA GLY A 15 -9.19 -22.11 -0.40
C GLY A 15 -7.69 -22.34 -0.23
N PRO A 16 -7.23 -22.57 1.03
CA PRO A 16 -5.81 -22.81 1.31
C PRO A 16 -5.26 -24.10 0.71
N GLU A 17 -6.12 -25.02 0.32
CA GLU A 17 -5.80 -26.30 -0.34
C GLU A 17 -5.48 -26.13 -1.83
N LYS A 18 -5.83 -24.99 -2.44
CA LYS A 18 -5.56 -24.74 -3.86
C LYS A 18 -4.07 -24.56 -4.14
N ASP A 19 -3.72 -24.72 -5.41
CA ASP A 19 -2.35 -24.56 -5.88
C ASP A 19 -1.79 -23.15 -5.59
N GLY A 20 -0.74 -23.11 -4.78
CA GLY A 20 0.06 -21.95 -4.49
C GLY A 20 1.18 -21.73 -5.49
N ILE A 21 2.42 -21.70 -5.01
CA ILE A 21 3.65 -21.54 -5.79
C ILE A 21 4.61 -22.71 -5.54
N ILE A 22 5.67 -22.76 -6.34
CA ILE A 22 6.77 -23.69 -6.08
C ILE A 22 7.63 -23.10 -4.96
N LEU A 23 7.73 -23.84 -3.86
CA LEU A 23 8.71 -23.58 -2.81
C LEU A 23 10.00 -24.29 -3.16
N LYS A 24 11.10 -23.54 -3.23
CA LYS A 24 12.41 -24.07 -3.62
C LYS A 24 13.44 -23.65 -2.58
N ASP A 25 13.97 -24.60 -1.87
CA ASP A 25 14.95 -24.47 -0.80
C ASP A 25 16.39 -24.72 -1.25
N GLU A 26 16.56 -25.37 -2.41
CA GLU A 26 17.88 -25.69 -2.99
C GLU A 26 18.05 -25.12 -4.40
N PHE A 27 19.28 -24.70 -4.72
CA PHE A 27 19.67 -24.36 -6.09
C PHE A 27 19.92 -25.64 -6.90
N LYS A 28 18.82 -26.23 -7.40
CA LYS A 28 18.84 -27.50 -8.13
C LYS A 28 17.93 -27.42 -9.35
N LEU A 29 18.38 -27.94 -10.46
CA LEU A 29 17.53 -28.14 -11.63
C LEU A 29 16.61 -29.34 -11.36
N GLY A 30 15.31 -29.18 -11.60
CA GLY A 30 14.31 -30.22 -11.40
C GLY A 30 12.90 -29.70 -11.60
N PHE A 31 11.97 -30.64 -11.83
CA PHE A 31 10.55 -30.37 -11.88
C PHE A 31 9.99 -30.51 -10.46
N LEU A 32 9.56 -29.40 -9.88
CA LEU A 32 8.91 -29.36 -8.57
C LEU A 32 7.41 -29.13 -8.76
N LYS A 33 6.62 -29.77 -7.93
CA LYS A 33 5.18 -29.48 -7.84
C LYS A 33 4.96 -28.12 -7.17
N ARG A 34 3.84 -27.48 -7.48
CA ARG A 34 3.35 -26.37 -6.70
C ARG A 34 2.92 -26.88 -5.32
N SER A 35 3.28 -26.15 -4.29
CA SER A 35 2.71 -26.35 -2.95
C SER A 35 1.33 -25.72 -2.88
N SER A 36 0.50 -26.17 -1.96
CA SER A 36 -0.78 -25.50 -1.70
C SER A 36 -0.57 -24.07 -1.16
N ILE A 37 -1.59 -23.23 -1.24
CA ILE A 37 -1.54 -21.86 -0.70
C ILE A 37 -1.24 -21.90 0.80
N GLY A 38 -1.88 -22.83 1.55
CA GLY A 38 -1.66 -23.01 2.99
C GLY A 38 -0.23 -23.42 3.34
N GLU A 39 0.36 -24.36 2.57
CA GLU A 39 1.77 -24.74 2.73
C GLU A 39 2.70 -23.57 2.42
N CYS A 40 2.41 -22.78 1.39
CA CYS A 40 3.18 -21.59 1.06
C CYS A 40 3.13 -20.55 2.20
N VAL A 41 1.94 -20.26 2.74
CA VAL A 41 1.78 -19.34 3.87
C VAL A 41 2.55 -19.82 5.08
N THR A 42 2.48 -21.11 5.40
CA THR A 42 3.21 -21.71 6.53
C THR A 42 4.72 -21.58 6.34
N ALA A 43 5.24 -21.90 5.17
CA ALA A 43 6.66 -21.79 4.87
C ALA A 43 7.15 -20.34 4.96
N ILE A 44 6.38 -19.38 4.40
CA ILE A 44 6.72 -17.95 4.46
C ILE A 44 6.69 -17.45 5.91
N ARG A 45 5.68 -17.85 6.70
CA ARG A 45 5.58 -17.52 8.13
C ARG A 45 6.80 -18.00 8.90
N ASN A 46 7.19 -19.25 8.72
CA ASN A 46 8.33 -19.82 9.43
C ASN A 46 9.62 -19.04 9.12
N LEU A 47 9.87 -18.75 7.83
CA LEU A 47 11.03 -17.96 7.41
C LEU A 47 11.03 -16.56 8.03
N LEU A 48 9.87 -15.88 8.06
CA LEU A 48 9.77 -14.54 8.62
C LEU A 48 9.90 -14.55 10.16
N THR A 49 9.31 -15.56 10.83
CA THR A 49 9.44 -15.73 12.28
C THR A 49 10.90 -15.94 12.69
N GLU A 50 11.63 -16.77 11.95
CA GLU A 50 13.06 -16.96 12.16
C GLU A 50 13.85 -15.66 11.88
N ALA A 51 13.50 -14.94 10.81
CA ALA A 51 14.19 -13.71 10.43
C ALA A 51 14.03 -12.58 11.46
N VAL A 52 12.89 -12.48 12.13
CA VAL A 52 12.66 -11.42 13.15
C VAL A 52 13.32 -11.71 14.50
N GLU A 53 13.83 -12.92 14.72
CA GLU A 53 14.67 -13.22 15.89
C GLU A 53 16.07 -12.59 15.79
N VAL A 54 16.47 -12.20 14.58
CA VAL A 54 17.76 -11.53 14.35
C VAL A 54 17.56 -10.02 14.48
N GLU A 55 18.17 -9.43 15.51
CA GLU A 55 18.19 -7.99 15.66
C GLU A 55 19.04 -7.38 14.54
N ASN A 56 18.38 -6.69 13.61
CA ASN A 56 19.01 -6.03 12.49
C ASN A 56 18.24 -4.76 12.12
N ASN A 57 18.78 -3.61 12.53
CA ASN A 57 18.16 -2.30 12.33
C ASN A 57 19.16 -1.33 11.67
N PRO A 58 19.43 -1.52 10.37
CA PRO A 58 20.35 -0.67 9.64
C PRO A 58 19.84 0.77 9.54
N ALA A 59 20.78 1.71 9.49
CA ALA A 59 20.45 3.12 9.33
C ALA A 59 19.88 3.47 7.96
N GLN A 60 20.15 2.64 6.93
CA GLN A 60 19.71 2.90 5.57
C GLN A 60 18.34 2.28 5.30
N GLU A 61 17.41 3.06 4.81
CA GLU A 61 16.02 2.67 4.53
C GLU A 61 15.88 1.70 3.33
N TYR A 62 16.95 1.40 2.63
CA TYR A 62 16.98 0.43 1.52
C TYR A 62 17.58 -0.93 1.92
N TRP A 63 17.83 -1.15 3.18
CA TRP A 63 18.22 -2.46 3.73
C TRP A 63 17.04 -3.06 4.49
N LEU A 64 16.87 -4.37 4.34
CA LEU A 64 15.88 -5.08 5.11
C LEU A 64 16.26 -5.07 6.60
N SER A 65 15.27 -4.80 7.43
CA SER A 65 15.40 -4.70 8.87
C SER A 65 14.47 -5.69 9.57
N GLN A 66 14.65 -5.88 10.86
CA GLN A 66 13.70 -6.60 11.70
C GLN A 66 12.28 -5.99 11.58
N TYR A 67 12.17 -4.67 11.42
CA TYR A 67 10.89 -3.98 11.20
C TYR A 67 10.21 -4.40 9.90
N SER A 68 11.00 -4.61 8.84
CA SER A 68 10.50 -5.16 7.57
C SER A 68 9.95 -6.58 7.73
N GLY A 69 10.56 -7.39 8.59
CA GLY A 69 10.10 -8.73 8.92
C GLY A 69 8.74 -8.70 9.62
N TYR A 70 8.57 -7.86 10.66
CA TYR A 70 7.28 -7.70 11.34
C TYR A 70 6.20 -7.12 10.42
N TYR A 71 6.54 -6.18 9.54
CA TYR A 71 5.61 -5.67 8.55
C TYR A 71 5.11 -6.77 7.61
N LEU A 72 6.01 -7.60 7.10
CA LEU A 72 5.66 -8.72 6.23
C LEU A 72 4.85 -9.79 6.95
N LEU A 73 5.12 -10.06 8.23
CA LEU A 73 4.29 -10.94 9.06
C LEU A 73 2.87 -10.37 9.20
N ALA A 74 2.73 -9.09 9.51
CA ALA A 74 1.42 -8.44 9.60
C ALA A 74 0.63 -8.57 8.30
N GLU A 75 1.27 -8.32 7.15
CA GLU A 75 0.65 -8.46 5.82
C GLU A 75 0.27 -9.91 5.49
N LEU A 76 1.14 -10.87 5.84
CA LEU A 76 0.91 -12.29 5.62
C LEU A 76 -0.26 -12.79 6.46
N GLU A 77 -0.34 -12.41 7.73
CA GLU A 77 -1.41 -12.83 8.63
C GLU A 77 -2.75 -12.20 8.24
N LEU A 78 -2.75 -10.94 7.80
CA LEU A 78 -3.94 -10.31 7.21
C LEU A 78 -4.40 -11.04 5.94
N TYR A 79 -3.46 -11.44 5.07
CA TYR A 79 -3.74 -12.22 3.86
C TYR A 79 -4.33 -13.60 4.19
N ALA A 80 -3.83 -14.25 5.23
CA ALA A 80 -4.27 -15.56 5.68
C ALA A 80 -5.55 -15.55 6.54
N GLY A 81 -6.06 -14.36 6.91
CA GLY A 81 -7.24 -14.20 7.77
C GLY A 81 -6.96 -14.42 9.25
N ASN A 82 -5.71 -14.41 9.68
CA ASN A 82 -5.30 -14.50 11.07
C ASN A 82 -5.23 -13.10 11.68
N TYR A 83 -6.40 -12.48 11.88
CA TYR A 83 -6.49 -11.06 12.19
C TYR A 83 -5.83 -10.69 13.51
N GLU A 84 -5.93 -11.50 14.56
CA GLU A 84 -5.30 -11.25 15.85
C GLU A 84 -3.77 -11.15 15.74
N GLN A 85 -3.13 -12.04 14.98
CA GLN A 85 -1.69 -11.97 14.71
C GLN A 85 -1.32 -10.78 13.82
N ALA A 86 -2.18 -10.44 12.87
CA ALA A 86 -1.98 -9.24 12.03
C ALA A 86 -2.02 -7.96 12.87
N GLU A 87 -2.94 -7.85 13.85
CA GLU A 87 -3.02 -6.76 14.83
C GLU A 87 -1.74 -6.64 15.65
N GLU A 88 -1.29 -7.76 16.24
CA GLU A 88 -0.10 -7.80 17.07
C GLU A 88 1.14 -7.32 16.31
N TYR A 89 1.39 -7.87 15.12
CA TYR A 89 2.55 -7.50 14.33
C TYR A 89 2.47 -6.07 13.78
N ALA A 90 1.29 -5.62 13.35
CA ALA A 90 1.11 -4.27 12.84
C ALA A 90 1.29 -3.23 13.97
N GLN A 91 0.71 -3.46 15.15
CA GLN A 91 0.92 -2.61 16.32
C GLN A 91 2.40 -2.55 16.71
N LYS A 92 3.08 -3.70 16.71
CA LYS A 92 4.51 -3.77 17.01
C LYS A 92 5.34 -2.92 16.05
N VAL A 93 5.02 -2.94 14.75
CA VAL A 93 5.70 -2.09 13.75
C VAL A 93 5.51 -0.61 14.08
N ILE A 94 4.27 -0.20 14.37
CA ILE A 94 3.94 1.19 14.72
C ILE A 94 4.75 1.63 15.94
N ASP A 95 4.74 0.83 17.02
CA ASP A 95 5.40 1.15 18.28
C ASP A 95 6.93 1.28 18.13
N ILE A 96 7.55 0.31 17.47
CA ILE A 96 9.01 0.28 17.29
C ILE A 96 9.48 1.45 16.40
N LYS A 97 8.67 1.86 15.44
CA LYS A 97 9.00 2.98 14.53
C LYS A 97 8.75 4.36 15.15
N GLY A 98 8.25 4.45 16.37
CA GLY A 98 8.02 5.72 17.07
C GLY A 98 6.57 6.19 17.08
N GLY A 99 5.64 5.27 16.86
CA GLY A 99 4.20 5.54 16.92
C GLY A 99 3.68 6.32 15.71
N TYR A 100 2.58 7.02 15.92
CA TYR A 100 1.96 7.85 14.88
C TYR A 100 2.72 9.17 14.63
N ASP A 101 3.65 9.56 15.50
CA ASP A 101 4.36 10.83 15.40
C ASP A 101 5.31 10.91 14.19
N VAL A 102 5.68 9.76 13.62
CA VAL A 102 6.46 9.70 12.38
C VAL A 102 5.64 10.03 11.13
N LEU A 103 4.29 10.00 11.22
CA LEU A 103 3.35 10.27 10.12
C LEU A 103 3.12 11.78 9.93
N THR A 104 4.17 12.58 9.85
CA THR A 104 4.01 14.03 9.76
C THR A 104 3.59 14.48 8.36
N THR A 105 2.78 15.56 8.30
CA THR A 105 2.44 16.23 7.03
C THR A 105 3.70 16.66 6.28
N ALA A 106 4.66 17.27 6.98
CA ALA A 106 5.92 17.68 6.39
C ALA A 106 6.82 16.52 5.94
N GLY A 107 6.68 15.33 6.55
CA GLY A 107 7.39 14.11 6.15
C GLY A 107 6.78 13.43 4.92
N TYR A 108 5.50 13.68 4.64
CA TYR A 108 4.80 12.95 3.58
C TYR A 108 5.40 13.21 2.18
N SER A 109 5.71 14.46 1.85
CA SER A 109 6.36 14.80 0.58
C SER A 109 7.76 14.20 0.44
N LYS A 110 8.48 14.01 1.55
CA LYS A 110 9.80 13.37 1.56
C LYS A 110 9.76 11.89 1.14
N LEU A 111 8.61 11.22 1.32
CA LEU A 111 8.42 9.82 0.89
C LEU A 111 8.70 9.61 -0.60
N PHE A 112 8.41 10.61 -1.42
CA PHE A 112 8.51 10.51 -2.88
C PHE A 112 9.77 11.19 -3.44
N GLY A 113 10.67 11.65 -2.56
CA GLY A 113 11.94 12.29 -2.88
C GLY A 113 13.15 11.48 -2.43
N ASN A 114 14.29 12.17 -2.33
CA ASN A 114 15.57 11.60 -1.91
C ASN A 114 15.90 11.85 -0.43
N GLU A 115 15.00 12.46 0.29
CA GLU A 115 15.21 12.80 1.69
C GLU A 115 14.95 11.60 2.62
N VAL A 116 15.66 11.55 3.74
CA VAL A 116 15.37 10.60 4.81
C VAL A 116 13.99 10.90 5.39
N CYS A 117 13.22 9.83 5.63
CA CYS A 117 11.86 9.92 6.16
C CYS A 117 11.61 8.84 7.20
N ASP A 118 11.32 9.24 8.44
CA ASP A 118 11.12 8.32 9.57
C ASP A 118 9.93 7.35 9.37
N GLU A 119 8.98 7.73 8.53
CA GLU A 119 7.85 6.87 8.16
C GLU A 119 8.29 5.65 7.33
N ARG A 120 9.40 5.72 6.59
CA ARG A 120 9.89 4.60 5.79
C ARG A 120 10.36 3.46 6.68
N ILE A 121 10.01 2.24 6.29
CA ILE A 121 10.52 1.00 6.86
C ILE A 121 11.48 0.35 5.88
N PHE A 122 11.08 0.29 4.60
CA PHE A 122 11.91 -0.25 3.53
C PHE A 122 11.56 0.40 2.19
N SER A 123 12.59 0.75 1.45
CA SER A 123 12.48 1.26 0.08
C SER A 123 13.48 0.57 -0.83
N VAL A 124 13.11 0.39 -2.09
CA VAL A 124 14.08 0.01 -3.11
C VAL A 124 14.86 1.25 -3.50
N TYR A 125 16.18 1.18 -3.38
CA TYR A 125 17.07 2.26 -3.82
C TYR A 125 17.42 2.07 -5.30
N THR A 126 17.34 3.16 -6.06
CA THR A 126 17.74 3.18 -7.46
C THR A 126 18.73 4.32 -7.69
N SER A 127 19.71 4.10 -8.56
CA SER A 127 20.69 5.12 -8.95
C SER A 127 20.23 6.01 -10.10
N GLY A 128 18.99 5.88 -10.54
CA GLY A 128 18.43 6.65 -11.66
C GLY A 128 16.92 6.81 -11.60
N SER A 129 16.38 7.62 -12.51
CA SER A 129 14.97 8.02 -12.55
C SER A 129 14.03 6.98 -13.19
N TYR A 130 14.33 5.70 -13.11
CA TYR A 130 13.59 4.64 -13.84
C TYR A 130 12.10 4.58 -13.53
N TYR A 131 11.67 5.02 -12.36
CA TYR A 131 10.26 4.96 -12.01
C TYR A 131 9.41 5.98 -12.76
N THR A 132 10.02 7.10 -13.14
CA THR A 132 9.34 8.20 -13.80
C THR A 132 9.00 7.92 -15.26
N ASP A 133 9.85 7.12 -15.91
CA ASP A 133 9.65 6.78 -17.34
C ASP A 133 8.45 5.82 -17.54
N MET A 134 8.02 5.12 -16.50
CA MET A 134 6.87 4.21 -16.56
C MET A 134 5.52 4.93 -16.45
N ASN A 135 5.48 6.11 -15.85
CA ASN A 135 4.23 6.81 -15.55
C ASN A 135 3.97 8.03 -16.42
N TYR A 136 4.98 8.55 -17.10
CA TYR A 136 4.86 9.74 -17.91
C TYR A 136 6.00 9.84 -18.92
N ASP A 137 5.68 9.66 -20.19
CA ASP A 137 6.57 10.03 -21.29
C ASP A 137 5.96 11.22 -22.04
N ARG A 138 6.42 12.41 -21.72
CA ARG A 138 5.94 13.66 -22.32
C ARG A 138 6.14 13.68 -23.84
N ASP A 139 7.23 13.08 -24.32
CA ASP A 139 7.62 13.12 -25.73
C ASP A 139 6.88 12.07 -26.56
N LYS A 140 6.37 11.01 -25.91
CA LYS A 140 5.59 9.94 -26.55
C LYS A 140 4.08 10.11 -26.42
N GLY A 141 3.62 11.04 -25.57
CA GLY A 141 2.18 11.26 -25.36
C GLY A 141 1.48 10.16 -24.56
N ASP A 142 2.22 9.25 -23.96
CA ASP A 142 1.70 8.15 -23.12
C ASP A 142 1.44 8.66 -21.70
N PHE A 143 0.17 9.01 -21.43
CA PHE A 143 -0.21 9.58 -20.14
C PHE A 143 -1.14 8.63 -19.39
N PHE A 144 -0.75 8.22 -18.19
CA PHE A 144 -1.66 7.57 -17.26
C PHE A 144 -2.39 8.62 -16.43
N THR A 145 -3.63 8.91 -16.80
CA THR A 145 -4.50 9.77 -16.02
C THR A 145 -4.99 9.06 -14.76
N LEU A 146 -5.12 9.80 -13.66
CA LEU A 146 -5.78 9.31 -12.47
C LEU A 146 -7.30 9.21 -12.72
N ASN A 147 -7.91 8.18 -12.14
CA ASN A 147 -9.36 8.08 -12.11
C ASN A 147 -9.96 9.28 -11.35
N THR A 148 -10.83 10.03 -12.01
CA THR A 148 -11.48 11.20 -11.40
C THR A 148 -12.31 10.87 -10.18
N SER A 149 -12.83 9.63 -10.07
CA SER A 149 -13.52 9.15 -8.87
C SER A 149 -12.59 9.07 -7.67
N LEU A 150 -11.32 8.69 -7.87
CA LEU A 150 -10.31 8.72 -6.81
C LEU A 150 -10.00 10.17 -6.39
N VAL A 151 -9.80 11.05 -7.38
CA VAL A 151 -9.45 12.47 -7.13
C VAL A 151 -10.49 13.15 -6.24
N ARG A 152 -11.77 12.82 -6.43
CA ARG A 152 -12.90 13.38 -5.66
C ARG A 152 -13.02 12.85 -4.23
N LEU A 153 -12.26 11.80 -3.86
CA LEU A 153 -12.31 11.22 -2.51
C LEU A 153 -11.44 11.97 -1.50
N TYR A 154 -10.50 12.78 -1.97
CA TYR A 154 -9.66 13.56 -1.06
C TYR A 154 -10.45 14.73 -0.47
N SER A 155 -10.30 14.95 0.83
CA SER A 155 -10.87 16.13 1.50
C SER A 155 -9.97 17.36 1.31
N GLU A 156 -10.53 18.53 1.56
CA GLU A 156 -9.75 19.76 1.61
C GLU A 156 -8.69 19.67 2.71
N GLY A 157 -7.46 20.09 2.43
CA GLY A 157 -6.32 20.03 3.35
C GLY A 157 -5.62 18.68 3.44
N ASP A 158 -6.11 17.64 2.75
CA ASP A 158 -5.48 16.32 2.70
C ASP A 158 -4.17 16.38 1.91
N ILE A 159 -3.03 16.31 2.59
CA ILE A 159 -1.70 16.40 1.96
C ILE A 159 -1.47 15.32 0.90
N ARG A 160 -2.18 14.19 1.00
CA ARG A 160 -2.08 13.12 0.01
C ARG A 160 -2.57 13.58 -1.37
N TYR A 161 -3.55 14.50 -1.42
CA TYR A 161 -3.98 15.11 -2.68
C TYR A 161 -2.83 15.86 -3.34
N ASP A 162 -2.15 16.72 -2.60
CA ASP A 162 -1.09 17.58 -3.12
C ASP A 162 0.07 16.79 -3.72
N GLU A 163 0.39 15.62 -3.14
CA GLU A 163 1.45 14.75 -3.64
C GLU A 163 0.98 13.76 -4.72
N THR A 164 -0.30 13.35 -4.69
CA THR A 164 -0.82 12.32 -5.60
C THR A 164 -1.36 12.91 -6.89
N VAL A 165 -2.04 14.07 -6.83
CA VAL A 165 -2.78 14.64 -7.96
C VAL A 165 -2.02 15.81 -8.55
N TYR A 166 -1.68 15.70 -9.81
CA TYR A 166 -1.09 16.78 -10.57
C TYR A 166 -1.97 17.11 -11.77
N TRP A 167 -2.38 18.37 -11.88
CA TRP A 167 -3.17 18.84 -13.00
C TRP A 167 -2.29 19.41 -14.09
N PHE A 168 -2.38 18.84 -15.26
CA PHE A 168 -1.67 19.33 -16.44
C PHE A 168 -2.67 19.86 -17.46
N ALA A 169 -2.44 21.11 -17.89
CA ALA A 169 -3.23 21.70 -18.97
C ALA A 169 -2.61 21.32 -20.32
N MET A 170 -3.33 20.58 -21.13
CA MET A 170 -2.97 20.36 -22.53
C MET A 170 -3.65 21.42 -23.41
N SER A 171 -2.89 22.13 -24.23
CA SER A 171 -3.48 22.96 -25.28
C SER A 171 -4.04 22.04 -26.38
N GLY A 172 -5.35 22.04 -26.56
CA GLY A 172 -5.97 21.35 -27.67
C GLY A 172 -5.54 21.93 -29.03
N GLU A 173 -5.68 21.14 -30.09
CA GLU A 173 -5.40 21.59 -31.46
C GLU A 173 -6.33 22.74 -31.92
N THR A 174 -7.43 22.96 -31.22
CA THR A 174 -8.39 24.07 -31.48
C THR A 174 -8.10 25.23 -30.54
N VAL A 175 -7.94 26.40 -31.09
CA VAL A 175 -7.71 27.65 -30.35
C VAL A 175 -8.84 27.87 -29.36
N GLY A 176 -8.54 27.72 -28.05
CA GLY A 176 -9.45 28.04 -26.95
C GLY A 176 -9.89 26.86 -26.08
N GLU A 177 -9.57 25.61 -26.42
CA GLU A 177 -9.84 24.46 -25.53
C GLU A 177 -8.61 24.11 -24.70
N ILE A 178 -8.67 24.44 -23.41
CA ILE A 178 -7.72 23.94 -22.40
C ILE A 178 -8.40 22.77 -21.70
N THR A 179 -7.98 21.56 -22.02
CA THR A 179 -8.38 20.37 -21.25
C THR A 179 -7.36 20.12 -20.16
N SER A 180 -7.80 20.10 -18.92
CA SER A 180 -6.96 19.68 -17.79
C SER A 180 -7.33 18.27 -17.36
N SER A 181 -6.35 17.42 -17.21
CA SER A 181 -6.52 16.05 -16.72
C SER A 181 -5.67 15.82 -15.47
N PRO A 182 -6.17 15.02 -14.50
CA PRO A 182 -5.37 14.69 -13.34
C PRO A 182 -4.39 13.55 -13.65
N TYR A 183 -3.14 13.76 -13.33
CA TYR A 183 -2.04 12.78 -13.45
C TYR A 183 -1.50 12.39 -12.10
N LEU A 184 -0.82 11.24 -12.05
CA LEU A 184 -0.13 10.80 -10.85
C LEU A 184 1.07 11.71 -10.56
N GLY A 185 1.01 12.47 -9.47
CA GLY A 185 2.07 13.37 -9.01
C GLY A 185 3.23 12.66 -8.32
N LYS A 186 2.93 11.62 -7.50
CA LYS A 186 3.93 10.85 -6.75
C LYS A 186 5.09 10.42 -7.65
N TYR A 187 6.32 10.60 -7.21
CA TYR A 187 7.55 10.35 -7.94
C TYR A 187 7.70 11.19 -9.24
N ASN A 188 6.62 11.41 -9.99
CA ASN A 188 6.63 12.16 -11.24
C ASN A 188 6.83 13.66 -11.03
N LYS A 189 6.25 14.24 -9.97
CA LYS A 189 6.43 15.64 -9.60
C LYS A 189 7.92 15.99 -9.43
N MET A 190 8.68 15.09 -8.80
CA MET A 190 10.13 15.26 -8.63
C MET A 190 10.87 15.25 -9.97
N ASN A 191 10.43 14.42 -10.93
CA ASN A 191 11.00 14.40 -12.26
C ASN A 191 10.73 15.70 -13.03
N TRP A 192 9.49 16.22 -12.98
CA TRP A 192 9.13 17.49 -13.62
C TRP A 192 9.91 18.66 -13.05
N GLU A 193 10.24 18.64 -11.77
CA GLU A 193 11.11 19.60 -11.10
C GLU A 193 12.60 19.31 -11.35
N LYS A 194 12.94 18.32 -12.19
CA LYS A 194 14.32 17.85 -12.45
C LYS A 194 15.08 17.42 -11.19
N LYS A 195 14.35 16.88 -10.22
CA LYS A 195 14.90 16.27 -9.02
C LYS A 195 14.98 14.75 -9.21
N GLU A 196 16.01 14.15 -8.64
CA GLU A 196 16.15 12.70 -8.70
C GLU A 196 15.27 12.01 -7.67
N THR A 197 14.60 10.94 -8.08
CA THR A 197 13.91 10.02 -7.17
C THR A 197 14.74 8.75 -7.04
N ARG A 198 15.18 8.44 -5.82
CA ARG A 198 16.05 7.29 -5.55
C ARG A 198 15.41 6.23 -4.67
N TYR A 199 14.36 6.58 -3.92
CA TYR A 199 13.67 5.67 -3.03
C TYR A 199 12.30 5.35 -3.56
N ILE A 200 12.05 4.07 -3.84
CA ILE A 200 10.72 3.56 -4.19
C ILE A 200 10.18 2.86 -2.95
N ASN A 201 9.20 3.46 -2.31
CA ASN A 201 8.63 2.96 -1.06
C ASN A 201 8.02 1.56 -1.24
N LYS A 202 8.29 0.68 -0.27
CA LYS A 202 7.68 -0.64 -0.19
C LYS A 202 6.93 -0.84 1.12
N PHE A 203 7.59 -0.59 2.23
CA PHE A 203 6.96 -0.68 3.55
C PHE A 203 7.13 0.65 4.27
N ARG A 204 6.04 1.10 4.87
CA ARG A 204 6.00 2.32 5.67
C ARG A 204 4.97 2.23 6.78
N VAL A 205 5.10 3.07 7.81
CA VAL A 205 4.24 3.03 9.01
C VAL A 205 2.76 3.20 8.66
N ALA A 206 2.42 4.03 7.68
CA ALA A 206 1.04 4.14 7.18
C ALA A 206 0.45 2.78 6.78
N GLY A 207 1.24 1.90 6.15
CA GLY A 207 0.79 0.56 5.78
C GLY A 207 0.46 -0.29 6.99
N ALA A 208 1.27 -0.22 8.05
CA ALA A 208 0.97 -0.91 9.31
C ALA A 208 -0.33 -0.39 9.95
N CYS A 209 -0.59 0.93 9.89
CA CYS A 209 -1.87 1.49 10.35
C CYS A 209 -3.07 0.92 9.58
N PHE A 210 -2.97 0.76 8.26
CA PHE A 210 -4.05 0.17 7.46
C PHE A 210 -4.22 -1.33 7.72
N ILE A 211 -3.13 -2.07 7.92
CA ILE A 211 -3.21 -3.49 8.29
C ILE A 211 -3.93 -3.63 9.64
N LEU A 212 -3.53 -2.83 10.64
CA LEU A 212 -4.12 -2.83 11.97
C LEU A 212 -5.61 -2.48 11.95
N ALA A 213 -5.97 -1.38 11.29
CA ALA A 213 -7.35 -0.94 11.20
C ALA A 213 -8.24 -1.96 10.46
N GLU A 214 -7.74 -2.56 9.37
CA GLU A 214 -8.47 -3.58 8.64
C GLU A 214 -8.62 -4.87 9.46
N ALA A 215 -7.59 -5.30 10.19
CA ALA A 215 -7.65 -6.46 11.05
C ALA A 215 -8.71 -6.29 12.15
N TYR A 216 -8.76 -5.14 12.81
CA TYR A 216 -9.82 -4.79 13.77
C TYR A 216 -11.23 -4.84 13.17
N CYS A 217 -11.41 -4.41 11.93
CA CYS A 217 -12.71 -4.51 11.25
C CYS A 217 -13.13 -5.96 10.95
N ARG A 218 -12.18 -6.90 10.88
CA ARG A 218 -12.41 -8.26 10.39
C ARG A 218 -12.33 -9.34 11.46
N ASP A 219 -11.79 -9.06 12.64
CA ASP A 219 -11.55 -10.06 13.68
C ASP A 219 -12.83 -10.60 14.34
N GLY A 220 -13.98 -9.99 14.07
CA GLY A 220 -15.29 -10.38 14.61
C GLY A 220 -15.46 -10.10 16.10
N LYS A 221 -14.53 -9.37 16.73
CA LYS A 221 -14.53 -9.06 18.18
C LYS A 221 -15.13 -7.68 18.51
N ALA A 222 -15.78 -7.04 17.55
CA ALA A 222 -16.37 -5.69 17.69
C ALA A 222 -15.32 -4.62 18.03
N HIS A 223 -14.17 -4.65 17.38
CA HIS A 223 -13.07 -3.69 17.54
C HIS A 223 -13.21 -2.46 16.63
N ASP A 224 -14.41 -2.13 16.17
CA ASP A 224 -14.68 -0.99 15.28
C ASP A 224 -14.17 0.34 15.87
N VAL A 225 -14.34 0.53 17.18
CA VAL A 225 -13.85 1.73 17.88
C VAL A 225 -12.33 1.85 17.81
N GLN A 226 -11.61 0.74 17.94
CA GLN A 226 -10.15 0.69 17.81
C GLN A 226 -9.73 0.98 16.37
N ALA A 227 -10.43 0.42 15.39
CA ALA A 227 -10.18 0.71 13.97
C ALA A 227 -10.36 2.20 13.64
N VAL A 228 -11.47 2.82 14.12
CA VAL A 228 -11.72 4.26 13.96
C VAL A 228 -10.62 5.09 14.63
N LYS A 229 -10.18 4.70 15.83
CA LYS A 229 -9.10 5.39 16.55
C LYS A 229 -7.79 5.37 15.76
N VAL A 230 -7.36 4.20 15.28
CA VAL A 230 -6.16 4.06 14.45
C VAL A 230 -6.25 4.92 13.20
N MET A 231 -7.39 4.88 12.52
CA MET A 231 -7.60 5.68 11.32
C MET A 231 -7.59 7.17 11.61
N ASN A 232 -8.19 7.62 12.69
CA ASN A 232 -8.22 9.03 13.06
C ASN A 232 -6.85 9.56 13.47
N GLU A 233 -6.03 8.76 14.17
CA GLU A 233 -4.63 9.08 14.43
C GLU A 233 -3.84 9.27 13.12
N TYR A 234 -4.04 8.39 12.14
CA TYR A 234 -3.43 8.50 10.83
C TYR A 234 -3.95 9.70 10.03
N LEU A 235 -5.29 9.87 9.92
CA LEU A 235 -5.92 10.92 9.11
C LEU A 235 -5.60 12.33 9.61
N ALA A 236 -5.56 12.53 10.94
CA ALA A 236 -5.17 13.80 11.54
C ALA A 236 -3.78 14.25 11.06
N ARG A 237 -2.84 13.32 10.95
CA ARG A 237 -1.46 13.59 10.51
C ARG A 237 -1.33 13.78 8.99
N ARG A 238 -2.36 13.41 8.25
CA ARG A 238 -2.48 13.71 6.81
C ARG A 238 -3.26 14.99 6.52
N GLY A 239 -3.78 15.69 7.55
CA GLY A 239 -4.66 16.84 7.37
C GLY A 239 -6.00 16.49 6.72
N ALA A 240 -6.39 15.23 6.78
CA ALA A 240 -7.61 14.71 6.18
C ALA A 240 -8.78 14.77 7.17
N THR A 241 -10.01 14.71 6.63
CA THR A 241 -11.22 14.65 7.46
C THR A 241 -11.24 13.37 8.30
N LEU A 242 -11.50 13.52 9.60
CA LEU A 242 -11.60 12.39 10.53
C LEU A 242 -12.88 11.59 10.28
N LEU A 243 -12.85 10.31 10.62
CA LEU A 243 -14.00 9.43 10.60
C LEU A 243 -14.94 9.74 11.78
N ASP A 244 -16.24 9.54 11.57
CA ASP A 244 -17.23 9.53 12.67
C ASP A 244 -16.88 8.41 13.66
N GLU A 245 -16.86 8.74 14.95
CA GLU A 245 -16.52 7.79 16.02
C GLU A 245 -17.49 6.61 16.13
N ASN A 246 -18.71 6.75 15.59
CA ASN A 246 -19.74 5.70 15.56
C ASN A 246 -19.71 4.87 14.28
N LEU A 247 -18.76 5.12 13.36
CA LEU A 247 -18.65 4.36 12.13
C LEU A 247 -18.28 2.90 12.44
N SER A 248 -19.02 1.95 11.86
CA SER A 248 -18.88 0.53 12.21
C SER A 248 -19.19 -0.41 11.05
N GLY A 249 -18.84 -1.69 11.22
CA GLY A 249 -19.18 -2.79 10.31
C GLY A 249 -18.62 -2.63 8.91
N GLU A 250 -19.40 -3.05 7.91
CA GLU A 250 -18.98 -3.04 6.49
C GLU A 250 -18.67 -1.63 5.98
N VAL A 251 -19.38 -0.61 6.49
CA VAL A 251 -19.15 0.78 6.08
C VAL A 251 -17.78 1.24 6.55
N LEU A 252 -17.39 0.91 7.79
CA LEU A 252 -16.07 1.20 8.32
C LEU A 252 -14.99 0.50 7.51
N LEU A 253 -15.12 -0.81 7.29
CA LEU A 253 -14.16 -1.59 6.50
C LEU A 253 -13.98 -1.00 5.09
N LYS A 254 -15.08 -0.65 4.41
CA LYS A 254 -15.03 -0.02 3.09
C LYS A 254 -14.31 1.34 3.13
N THR A 255 -14.54 2.10 4.19
CA THR A 255 -13.87 3.39 4.40
C THR A 255 -12.36 3.21 4.61
N VAL A 256 -11.93 2.27 5.47
CA VAL A 256 -10.51 1.93 5.68
C VAL A 256 -9.83 1.58 4.35
N LEU A 257 -10.45 0.71 3.55
CA LEU A 257 -9.92 0.29 2.25
C LEU A 257 -9.92 1.42 1.20
N THR A 258 -10.84 2.38 1.31
CA THR A 258 -10.87 3.57 0.47
C THR A 258 -9.74 4.53 0.86
N GLU A 259 -9.51 4.75 2.14
CA GLU A 259 -8.39 5.56 2.62
C GLU A 259 -7.04 4.93 2.25
N LYS A 260 -6.93 3.60 2.31
CA LYS A 260 -5.75 2.87 1.83
C LYS A 260 -5.55 3.08 0.32
N TRP A 261 -6.60 3.06 -0.47
CA TRP A 261 -6.52 3.34 -1.91
C TRP A 261 -6.03 4.76 -2.20
N LYS A 262 -6.51 5.76 -1.46
CA LYS A 262 -6.01 7.15 -1.54
C LYS A 262 -4.52 7.22 -1.21
N GLU A 263 -4.10 6.56 -0.13
CA GLU A 263 -2.71 6.54 0.34
C GLU A 263 -1.77 5.88 -0.66
N TYR A 264 -2.17 4.77 -1.28
CA TYR A 264 -1.34 3.95 -2.16
C TYR A 264 -1.66 4.11 -3.65
N ALA A 265 -2.31 5.20 -4.04
CA ALA A 265 -2.57 5.49 -5.44
C ALA A 265 -1.27 5.51 -6.26
N GLY A 266 -1.21 4.70 -7.33
CA GLY A 266 -0.05 4.56 -8.20
C GLY A 266 1.10 3.68 -7.66
N GLU A 267 0.97 3.08 -6.47
CA GLU A 267 2.03 2.25 -5.86
C GLU A 267 1.80 0.72 -6.00
N GLY A 268 0.71 0.31 -6.67
CA GLY A 268 0.45 -1.10 -7.00
C GLY A 268 -0.31 -1.89 -5.92
N GLU A 269 -0.55 -1.34 -4.73
CA GLU A 269 -1.17 -2.06 -3.61
C GLU A 269 -2.66 -2.35 -3.84
N ARG A 270 -3.38 -1.50 -4.59
CA ARG A 270 -4.80 -1.66 -4.86
C ARG A 270 -5.17 -3.00 -5.50
N TYR A 271 -4.33 -3.52 -6.38
CA TYR A 271 -4.55 -4.83 -7.01
C TYR A 271 -4.63 -5.95 -5.97
N PHE A 272 -3.74 -5.95 -4.98
CA PHE A 272 -3.71 -6.98 -3.94
C PHE A 272 -4.92 -6.91 -3.01
N ASP A 273 -5.35 -5.69 -2.67
CA ASP A 273 -6.57 -5.49 -1.87
C ASP A 273 -7.81 -5.97 -2.63
N LEU A 274 -7.99 -5.60 -3.89
CA LEU A 274 -9.11 -6.04 -4.71
C LEU A 274 -9.12 -7.56 -4.89
N LYS A 275 -7.95 -8.17 -5.12
CA LYS A 275 -7.84 -9.61 -5.27
C LYS A 275 -8.18 -10.36 -3.99
N ARG A 276 -7.64 -9.90 -2.85
CA ARG A 276 -7.87 -10.51 -1.54
C ARG A 276 -9.33 -10.36 -1.07
N CYS A 277 -9.92 -9.20 -1.32
CA CYS A 277 -11.28 -8.84 -0.90
C CYS A 277 -12.34 -9.09 -1.97
N ARG A 278 -12.01 -9.74 -3.08
CA ARG A 278 -12.84 -9.93 -4.27
C ARG A 278 -14.28 -10.35 -3.98
N LYS A 279 -14.53 -11.16 -2.94
CA LYS A 279 -15.86 -11.59 -2.53
C LYS A 279 -16.68 -10.51 -1.82
N GLU A 280 -16.01 -9.52 -1.24
CA GLU A 280 -16.61 -8.52 -0.37
C GLU A 280 -16.69 -7.14 -1.04
N ILE A 281 -15.72 -6.80 -1.89
CA ILE A 281 -15.58 -5.44 -2.46
C ILE A 281 -16.11 -5.35 -3.88
N LEU A 282 -16.00 -6.41 -4.70
CA LEU A 282 -16.44 -6.35 -6.10
C LEU A 282 -17.93 -6.21 -6.30
N SER A 283 -18.77 -6.62 -5.33
CA SER A 283 -20.22 -6.47 -5.43
C SER A 283 -20.68 -5.01 -5.40
N ASP A 284 -19.92 -4.12 -4.74
CA ASP A 284 -20.27 -2.71 -4.54
C ASP A 284 -19.58 -1.74 -5.51
N TRP A 285 -18.57 -2.21 -6.24
CA TRP A 285 -17.80 -1.39 -7.17
C TRP A 285 -18.31 -1.62 -8.58
N ASN A 286 -19.48 -1.04 -8.88
CA ASN A 286 -19.98 -1.00 -10.25
C ASN A 286 -19.04 -0.15 -11.09
N TYR A 287 -18.13 -0.83 -11.80
CA TYR A 287 -17.30 -0.24 -12.85
C TYR A 287 -18.10 0.13 -14.11
N SER A 288 -19.42 -0.06 -14.11
CA SER A 288 -20.26 0.09 -15.28
C SER A 288 -20.41 1.52 -15.81
N SER A 289 -19.84 2.51 -15.15
CA SER A 289 -19.95 3.90 -15.57
C SER A 289 -18.63 4.61 -15.90
N ALA A 290 -17.52 3.89 -15.95
CA ALA A 290 -16.19 4.49 -16.14
C ALA A 290 -15.51 4.12 -17.47
N VAL A 291 -16.26 3.55 -18.41
CA VAL A 291 -15.78 3.32 -19.78
C VAL A 291 -16.67 4.09 -20.73
N HIS A 292 -16.43 5.36 -20.81
CA HIS A 292 -16.68 6.18 -21.99
C HIS A 292 -15.74 7.37 -21.96
#